data_79efdfb2a9de2aa95953656b0f70dc6a
#
_entry.id   79efdfb2a9de2aa95953656b0f70dc6a
#
_cell.length_a   1.000
_cell.length_b   1.000
_cell.length_c   1.000
_cell.angle_alpha   90.00
_cell.angle_beta   90.00
_cell.angle_gamma   90.00
#
_symmetry.space_group_name_H-M   'P 1'
#
loop_
_entity.id
_entity.type
_entity.pdbx_description
1 polymer ?
#
loop_
_entity_poly.entity_id
_entity_poly.type
_entity_poly.pdbx_seq_one_letter_code
_entity_poly.pdbx_strand_id
1 'polypeptide(L)'
;MHTINRRDFLAGLGAAAATMAGGLGFAAEDRPAVKRGNDLVALGRTGIKTTILGMGTGTVGGSQQLALGQEGFTRLVRHGLERGLRYIDTADAYHMHLFVRLALQGVPRDRYFLQTKTTARHPEVAKADIERFRRELRVETLDTVLMHCMTTGSWPTDMRPVMDVLDEAKRRGRVRAVGISCHGLEPLAASVACDWVDVQLVRINPFGAKMDGKPEEVAPLVQQMHAKGRGVLGMKIFGEDGLGSREKRLQSLKYVLGLGCVDAFTIGFRSIQELDETLELIELATKA
;
A
#
# COMPACT_ATOMS: atom_id res chain seq x y z
N MET A 1 32.49 18.21 -40.94
CA MET A 1 32.00 18.53 -39.56
C MET A 1 30.84 19.51 -39.70
N HIS A 2 29.59 19.02 -39.64
CA HIS A 2 28.39 19.88 -39.66
C HIS A 2 27.91 20.01 -38.22
N THR A 3 28.00 21.19 -37.68
CA THR A 3 27.47 21.56 -36.39
C THR A 3 25.95 21.72 -36.48
N ILE A 4 25.20 20.83 -35.81
CA ILE A 4 23.77 20.93 -35.68
C ILE A 4 23.44 22.06 -34.71
N ASN A 5 22.67 23.05 -35.14
CA ASN A 5 22.30 24.20 -34.36
C ASN A 5 21.13 23.84 -33.38
N ARG A 6 21.13 24.41 -32.18
CA ARG A 6 20.14 24.18 -31.11
C ARG A 6 18.68 24.41 -31.54
N ARG A 7 18.43 25.24 -32.56
CA ARG A 7 17.11 25.49 -33.13
C ARG A 7 16.57 24.33 -33.94
N ASP A 8 17.44 23.60 -34.67
CA ASP A 8 17.03 22.47 -35.52
C ASP A 8 16.73 21.21 -34.66
N PHE A 9 17.31 21.11 -33.46
CA PHE A 9 17.01 20.05 -32.53
C PHE A 9 15.61 20.21 -31.86
N LEU A 10 15.17 21.44 -31.62
CA LEU A 10 13.84 21.71 -31.05
C LEU A 10 12.70 21.65 -32.07
N ALA A 11 12.98 21.85 -33.35
CA ALA A 11 11.99 21.68 -34.44
C ALA A 11 11.69 20.21 -34.76
N GLY A 12 12.64 19.29 -34.48
CA GLY A 12 12.45 17.83 -34.68
C GLY A 12 11.58 17.15 -33.62
N LEU A 13 11.40 17.75 -32.44
CA LEU A 13 10.57 17.21 -31.34
C LEU A 13 9.08 17.56 -31.46
N GLY A 14 8.73 18.50 -32.35
CA GLY A 14 7.34 18.93 -32.56
C GLY A 14 6.53 18.10 -33.55
N ALA A 15 7.15 17.26 -34.38
CA ALA A 15 6.47 16.53 -35.44
C ALA A 15 6.21 15.03 -35.14
N ALA A 16 6.72 14.49 -34.04
CA ALA A 16 6.51 13.09 -33.64
C ALA A 16 5.37 12.90 -32.62
N ALA A 17 4.69 13.97 -32.20
CA ALA A 17 3.64 13.92 -31.19
C ALA A 17 2.20 13.81 -31.73
N ALA A 18 2.02 13.68 -33.03
CA ALA A 18 0.69 13.80 -33.67
C ALA A 18 0.09 12.49 -34.22
N THR A 19 0.69 11.31 -34.06
CA THR A 19 0.18 10.07 -34.69
C THR A 19 0.14 8.83 -33.77
N MET A 20 0.08 8.99 -32.44
CA MET A 20 -0.18 7.90 -31.51
C MET A 20 -1.38 8.22 -30.57
N ALA A 21 -2.43 8.85 -31.10
CA ALA A 21 -3.71 9.03 -30.41
C ALA A 21 -4.69 7.89 -30.75
N GLY A 22 -4.20 6.66 -30.74
CA GLY A 22 -4.97 5.43 -30.84
C GLY A 22 -4.76 4.51 -29.65
N GLY A 23 -4.47 5.06 -28.47
CA GLY A 23 -4.37 4.33 -27.23
C GLY A 23 -5.76 4.21 -26.60
N LEU A 24 -6.19 2.97 -26.35
CA LEU A 24 -7.34 2.61 -25.54
C LEU A 24 -7.45 3.55 -24.33
N GLY A 25 -8.28 4.58 -24.45
CA GLY A 25 -8.74 5.40 -23.36
C GLY A 25 -9.54 4.48 -22.44
N PHE A 26 -8.91 3.87 -21.45
CA PHE A 26 -9.63 3.42 -20.29
C PHE A 26 -10.17 4.70 -19.65
N ALA A 27 -11.46 4.94 -19.84
CA ALA A 27 -12.18 5.92 -19.06
C ALA A 27 -11.76 5.70 -17.61
N ALA A 28 -11.28 6.76 -16.97
CA ALA A 28 -11.22 6.77 -15.51
C ALA A 28 -12.66 6.47 -15.08
N GLU A 29 -12.93 5.23 -14.66
CA GLU A 29 -14.22 4.92 -14.03
C GLU A 29 -14.39 5.96 -12.94
N ASP A 30 -15.54 6.64 -12.95
CA ASP A 30 -15.94 7.63 -11.95
C ASP A 30 -15.79 6.97 -10.58
N ARG A 31 -14.64 7.16 -9.94
CA ARG A 31 -14.45 6.67 -8.58
C ARG A 31 -15.43 7.44 -7.69
N PRO A 32 -16.24 6.75 -6.92
CA PRO A 32 -17.09 7.45 -5.97
C PRO A 32 -16.21 8.31 -5.08
N ALA A 33 -16.53 9.59 -4.96
CA ALA A 33 -15.78 10.53 -4.12
C ALA A 33 -15.71 9.97 -2.71
N VAL A 34 -14.49 9.69 -2.25
CA VAL A 34 -14.24 9.25 -0.88
C VAL A 34 -14.65 10.34 0.08
N LYS A 35 -15.44 10.00 1.09
CA LYS A 35 -15.91 10.92 2.13
C LYS A 35 -15.51 10.49 3.53
N ARG A 36 -15.29 9.19 3.74
CA ARG A 36 -15.06 8.58 5.05
C ARG A 36 -13.96 7.56 5.00
N GLY A 37 -13.25 7.38 6.12
CA GLY A 37 -12.19 6.38 6.23
C GLY A 37 -12.67 4.93 6.07
N ASN A 38 -13.96 4.65 6.28
CA ASN A 38 -14.59 3.35 6.12
C ASN A 38 -15.29 3.15 4.75
N ASP A 39 -15.22 4.11 3.83
CA ASP A 39 -15.70 3.92 2.47
C ASP A 39 -14.92 2.80 1.77
N LEU A 40 -15.65 1.97 1.03
CA LEU A 40 -15.06 0.87 0.26
C LEU A 40 -14.53 1.37 -1.07
N VAL A 41 -13.29 0.99 -1.35
CA VAL A 41 -12.58 1.30 -2.60
C VAL A 41 -12.06 0.03 -3.26
N ALA A 42 -11.95 0.06 -4.57
CA ALA A 42 -11.29 -1.00 -5.33
C ALA A 42 -9.76 -0.84 -5.18
N LEU A 43 -9.07 -1.95 -5.02
CA LEU A 43 -7.61 -1.99 -5.00
C LEU A 43 -7.10 -2.26 -6.42
N GLY A 44 -6.93 -1.21 -7.20
CA GLY A 44 -6.58 -1.30 -8.60
C GLY A 44 -7.49 -2.28 -9.37
N ARG A 45 -6.88 -3.12 -10.22
CA ARG A 45 -7.58 -4.17 -11.01
C ARG A 45 -7.63 -5.55 -10.33
N THR A 46 -7.28 -5.64 -9.04
CA THR A 46 -7.20 -6.93 -8.34
C THR A 46 -8.55 -7.60 -8.09
N GLY A 47 -9.65 -6.91 -8.28
CA GLY A 47 -11.00 -7.36 -7.88
C GLY A 47 -11.21 -7.37 -6.35
N ILE A 48 -10.24 -6.88 -5.58
CA ILE A 48 -10.32 -6.76 -4.12
C ILE A 48 -10.90 -5.38 -3.76
N LYS A 49 -11.79 -5.34 -2.77
CA LYS A 49 -12.26 -4.10 -2.14
C LYS A 49 -11.82 -4.05 -0.70
N THR A 50 -11.42 -2.85 -0.26
CA THR A 50 -11.04 -2.59 1.14
C THR A 50 -11.51 -1.21 1.56
N THR A 51 -11.34 -0.85 2.83
CA THR A 51 -11.63 0.52 3.29
C THR A 51 -10.43 1.43 3.03
N ILE A 52 -10.70 2.72 2.82
CA ILE A 52 -9.67 3.75 2.63
C ILE A 52 -8.65 3.73 3.76
N LEU A 53 -9.13 3.73 5.01
CA LEU A 53 -8.28 3.65 6.19
C LEU A 53 -8.08 2.19 6.59
N GLY A 54 -6.83 1.82 6.78
CA GLY A 54 -6.39 0.54 7.33
C GLY A 54 -5.72 0.69 8.69
N MET A 55 -5.79 -0.36 9.48
CA MET A 55 -5.10 -0.50 10.76
C MET A 55 -3.76 -1.19 10.55
N GLY A 56 -2.66 -0.44 10.68
CA GLY A 56 -1.31 -0.93 10.54
C GLY A 56 -0.74 -1.49 11.84
N THR A 57 0.06 -2.54 11.73
CA THR A 57 0.73 -3.17 12.88
C THR A 57 2.24 -2.98 12.88
N GLY A 58 2.78 -2.18 11.96
CA GLY A 58 4.22 -2.07 11.69
C GLY A 58 4.90 -0.80 12.17
N THR A 59 4.26 0.05 12.98
CA THR A 59 4.90 1.28 13.46
C THR A 59 6.09 0.94 14.35
N VAL A 60 7.26 1.54 14.01
CA VAL A 60 8.56 1.22 14.64
C VAL A 60 8.81 -0.31 14.64
N GLY A 61 8.67 -0.95 13.46
CA GLY A 61 8.86 -2.40 13.34
C GLY A 61 7.86 -3.27 14.11
N GLY A 62 6.70 -2.73 14.49
CA GLY A 62 5.66 -3.42 15.26
C GLY A 62 5.69 -3.14 16.77
N SER A 63 6.78 -2.56 17.29
CA SER A 63 6.94 -2.34 18.74
C SER A 63 5.84 -1.47 19.35
N GLN A 64 5.34 -0.49 18.59
CA GLN A 64 4.26 0.39 19.06
C GLN A 64 2.96 -0.40 19.34
N GLN A 65 2.59 -1.31 18.46
CA GLN A 65 1.36 -2.11 18.62
C GLN A 65 1.56 -3.25 19.61
N LEU A 66 2.77 -3.83 19.69
CA LEU A 66 3.14 -4.80 20.72
C LEU A 66 3.02 -4.21 22.13
N ALA A 67 3.38 -2.93 22.32
CA ALA A 67 3.29 -2.24 23.61
C ALA A 67 1.85 -2.10 24.14
N LEU A 68 0.81 -2.24 23.29
CA LEU A 68 -0.59 -2.26 23.71
C LEU A 68 -0.96 -3.53 24.48
N GLY A 69 -0.11 -4.56 24.40
CA GLY A 69 -0.46 -5.91 24.82
C GLY A 69 -1.62 -6.50 24.01
N GLN A 70 -1.85 -7.81 24.17
CA GLN A 70 -2.89 -8.50 23.39
C GLN A 70 -4.29 -7.91 23.59
N GLU A 71 -4.64 -7.60 24.81
CA GLU A 71 -5.97 -7.09 25.14
C GLU A 71 -6.21 -5.68 24.57
N GLY A 72 -5.25 -4.76 24.75
CA GLY A 72 -5.34 -3.41 24.22
C GLY A 72 -5.39 -3.41 22.69
N PHE A 73 -4.55 -4.22 22.04
CA PHE A 73 -4.56 -4.39 20.60
C PHE A 73 -5.91 -4.98 20.10
N THR A 74 -6.44 -5.99 20.79
CA THR A 74 -7.73 -6.58 20.44
C THR A 74 -8.86 -5.56 20.54
N ARG A 75 -8.92 -4.77 21.61
CA ARG A 75 -9.92 -3.70 21.76
C ARG A 75 -9.81 -2.68 20.62
N LEU A 76 -8.60 -2.27 20.26
CA LEU A 76 -8.37 -1.33 19.16
C LEU A 76 -8.85 -1.87 17.80
N VAL A 77 -8.47 -3.10 17.45
CA VAL A 77 -8.89 -3.74 16.19
C VAL A 77 -10.40 -3.93 16.14
N ARG A 78 -11.01 -4.38 17.23
CA ARG A 78 -12.48 -4.56 17.33
C ARG A 78 -13.21 -3.26 17.15
N HIS A 79 -12.77 -2.20 17.83
CA HIS A 79 -13.33 -0.87 17.64
C HIS A 79 -13.25 -0.41 16.18
N GLY A 80 -12.10 -0.58 15.52
CA GLY A 80 -11.97 -0.26 14.09
C GLY A 80 -12.96 -1.03 13.22
N LEU A 81 -13.16 -2.33 13.47
CA LEU A 81 -14.15 -3.15 12.77
C LEU A 81 -15.60 -2.68 13.02
N GLU A 82 -15.93 -2.28 14.26
CA GLU A 82 -17.23 -1.70 14.63
C GLU A 82 -17.45 -0.35 13.95
N ARG A 83 -16.39 0.45 13.76
CA ARG A 83 -16.41 1.69 12.96
C ARG A 83 -16.49 1.42 11.45
N GLY A 84 -16.54 0.16 11.02
CA GLY A 84 -16.68 -0.27 9.63
C GLY A 84 -15.37 -0.40 8.86
N LEU A 85 -14.21 -0.25 9.51
CA LEU A 85 -12.92 -0.50 8.88
C LEU A 85 -12.78 -1.99 8.55
N ARG A 86 -12.09 -2.28 7.44
CA ARG A 86 -11.84 -3.66 6.99
C ARG A 86 -10.36 -3.98 6.79
N TYR A 87 -9.53 -2.97 6.59
CA TYR A 87 -8.13 -3.17 6.22
C TYR A 87 -7.25 -3.39 7.46
N ILE A 88 -6.62 -4.58 7.53
CA ILE A 88 -5.58 -4.95 8.51
C ILE A 88 -4.27 -5.14 7.75
N ASP A 89 -3.26 -4.35 8.07
CA ASP A 89 -1.91 -4.48 7.53
C ASP A 89 -0.95 -5.04 8.57
N THR A 90 -0.32 -6.16 8.24
CA THR A 90 0.73 -6.78 9.07
C THR A 90 1.92 -7.22 8.22
N ALA A 91 2.90 -7.82 8.84
CA ALA A 91 4.05 -8.46 8.20
C ALA A 91 4.67 -9.49 9.15
N ASP A 92 5.40 -10.45 8.59
CA ASP A 92 6.20 -11.41 9.36
C ASP A 92 7.16 -10.70 10.33
N ALA A 93 7.90 -9.71 9.82
CA ALA A 93 8.88 -8.95 10.57
C ALA A 93 8.32 -8.13 11.75
N TYR A 94 6.99 -7.98 11.84
CA TYR A 94 6.36 -7.23 12.94
C TYR A 94 5.99 -8.12 14.13
N HIS A 95 6.06 -9.46 13.97
CA HIS A 95 5.71 -10.46 14.99
C HIS A 95 4.27 -10.31 15.52
N MET A 96 3.36 -9.77 14.70
CA MET A 96 2.00 -9.45 15.08
C MET A 96 0.93 -10.46 14.60
N HIS A 97 1.30 -11.53 13.87
CA HIS A 97 0.33 -12.47 13.32
C HIS A 97 -0.56 -13.11 14.41
N LEU A 98 0.02 -13.50 15.55
CA LEU A 98 -0.74 -14.04 16.66
C LEU A 98 -1.73 -13.00 17.24
N PHE A 99 -1.27 -11.76 17.42
CA PHE A 99 -2.11 -10.67 17.93
C PHE A 99 -3.28 -10.39 16.98
N VAL A 100 -3.01 -10.32 15.68
CA VAL A 100 -4.04 -10.13 14.64
C VAL A 100 -5.03 -11.29 14.64
N ARG A 101 -4.55 -12.54 14.68
CA ARG A 101 -5.42 -13.72 14.75
C ARG A 101 -6.38 -13.66 15.95
N LEU A 102 -5.87 -13.36 17.13
CA LEU A 102 -6.69 -13.31 18.37
C LEU A 102 -7.68 -12.13 18.30
N ALA A 103 -7.28 -10.98 17.79
CA ALA A 103 -8.17 -9.84 17.59
C ALA A 103 -9.30 -10.15 16.58
N LEU A 104 -9.03 -10.95 15.55
CA LEU A 104 -10.00 -11.34 14.53
C LEU A 104 -10.80 -12.61 14.87
N GLN A 105 -10.55 -13.25 16.00
CA GLN A 105 -11.26 -14.47 16.38
C GLN A 105 -12.78 -14.26 16.42
N GLY A 106 -13.55 -15.06 15.67
CA GLY A 106 -15.01 -14.96 15.55
C GLY A 106 -15.50 -13.86 14.61
N VAL A 107 -14.61 -13.07 13.97
CA VAL A 107 -14.98 -12.14 12.89
C VAL A 107 -15.13 -12.93 11.60
N PRO A 108 -16.27 -12.82 10.88
CA PRO A 108 -16.43 -13.44 9.57
C PRO A 108 -15.33 -13.00 8.59
N ARG A 109 -14.83 -13.95 7.78
CA ARG A 109 -13.67 -13.71 6.90
C ARG A 109 -13.89 -12.62 5.85
N ASP A 110 -15.10 -12.44 5.40
CA ASP A 110 -15.52 -11.43 4.42
C ASP A 110 -15.64 -10.02 5.01
N ARG A 111 -15.51 -9.88 6.33
CA ARG A 111 -15.59 -8.59 7.02
C ARG A 111 -14.25 -7.86 7.11
N TYR A 112 -13.14 -8.46 6.68
CA TYR A 112 -11.83 -7.83 6.70
C TYR A 112 -10.99 -8.20 5.48
N PHE A 113 -10.14 -7.26 5.10
CA PHE A 113 -9.06 -7.40 4.15
C PHE A 113 -7.75 -7.55 4.93
N LEU A 114 -6.99 -8.60 4.64
CA LEU A 114 -5.79 -8.96 5.38
C LEU A 114 -4.57 -8.96 4.47
N GLN A 115 -3.65 -8.01 4.72
CA GLN A 115 -2.36 -7.91 4.08
C GLN A 115 -1.26 -8.38 5.01
N THR A 116 -0.34 -9.19 4.48
CA THR A 116 0.93 -9.51 5.15
C THR A 116 2.10 -9.42 4.18
N LYS A 117 3.32 -9.56 4.70
CA LYS A 117 4.55 -9.38 3.93
C LYS A 117 5.58 -10.43 4.34
N THR A 118 6.31 -10.98 3.35
CA THR A 118 7.43 -11.90 3.57
C THR A 118 8.75 -11.20 3.38
N THR A 119 9.72 -11.49 4.23
CA THR A 119 11.12 -11.08 4.08
C THR A 119 11.96 -12.13 3.33
N ALA A 120 11.34 -13.20 2.84
CA ALA A 120 12.04 -14.26 2.11
C ALA A 120 12.82 -13.71 0.91
N ARG A 121 14.03 -14.23 0.73
CA ARG A 121 14.90 -13.96 -0.43
C ARG A 121 15.20 -15.23 -1.24
N HIS A 122 14.68 -16.37 -0.78
CA HIS A 122 14.80 -17.68 -1.42
C HIS A 122 13.41 -18.30 -1.61
N PRO A 123 13.17 -19.02 -2.72
CA PRO A 123 11.86 -19.57 -3.07
C PRO A 123 11.32 -20.55 -2.02
N GLU A 124 12.17 -21.41 -1.46
CA GLU A 124 11.72 -22.39 -0.45
C GLU A 124 11.27 -21.70 0.85
N VAL A 125 11.93 -20.60 1.25
CA VAL A 125 11.50 -19.80 2.41
C VAL A 125 10.16 -19.13 2.11
N ALA A 126 10.00 -18.51 0.93
CA ALA A 126 8.74 -17.89 0.55
C ALA A 126 7.57 -18.87 0.54
N LYS A 127 7.80 -20.09 0.02
CA LYS A 127 6.81 -21.16 0.01
C LYS A 127 6.41 -21.59 1.44
N ALA A 128 7.39 -21.75 2.31
CA ALA A 128 7.16 -22.08 3.72
C ALA A 128 6.41 -20.94 4.44
N ASP A 129 6.78 -19.68 4.18
CA ASP A 129 6.16 -18.50 4.76
C ASP A 129 4.66 -18.40 4.44
N ILE A 130 4.26 -18.60 3.18
CA ILE A 130 2.85 -18.54 2.79
C ILE A 130 2.01 -19.51 3.62
N GLU A 131 2.44 -20.76 3.75
CA GLU A 131 1.71 -21.76 4.53
C GLU A 131 1.78 -21.49 6.04
N ARG A 132 2.89 -20.97 6.52
CA ARG A 132 3.05 -20.54 7.91
C ARG A 132 2.13 -19.35 8.23
N PHE A 133 2.09 -18.32 7.39
CA PHE A 133 1.23 -17.14 7.59
C PHE A 133 -0.25 -17.52 7.63
N ARG A 134 -0.68 -18.41 6.72
CA ARG A 134 -2.06 -18.90 6.70
C ARG A 134 -2.42 -19.62 8.01
N ARG A 135 -1.51 -20.45 8.56
CA ARG A 135 -1.70 -21.11 9.85
C ARG A 135 -1.68 -20.14 11.02
N GLU A 136 -0.71 -19.23 11.06
CA GLU A 136 -0.57 -18.23 12.13
C GLU A 136 -1.77 -17.30 12.19
N LEU A 137 -2.24 -16.80 11.04
CA LEU A 137 -3.38 -15.92 10.91
C LEU A 137 -4.73 -16.66 10.89
N ARG A 138 -4.70 -17.98 10.77
CA ARG A 138 -5.88 -18.86 10.76
C ARG A 138 -6.84 -18.55 9.61
N VAL A 139 -6.30 -18.38 8.40
CA VAL A 139 -7.06 -18.10 7.17
C VAL A 139 -6.70 -19.07 6.06
N GLU A 140 -7.68 -19.45 5.25
CA GLU A 140 -7.45 -20.26 4.05
C GLU A 140 -6.80 -19.46 2.93
N THR A 141 -7.14 -18.18 2.81
CA THR A 141 -6.65 -17.29 1.76
C THR A 141 -6.22 -15.95 2.36
N LEU A 142 -5.02 -15.48 2.01
CA LEU A 142 -4.53 -14.13 2.28
C LEU A 142 -4.99 -13.19 1.17
N ASP A 143 -5.45 -11.99 1.50
CA ASP A 143 -5.88 -11.05 0.45
C ASP A 143 -4.67 -10.52 -0.33
N THR A 144 -3.62 -10.10 0.37
CA THR A 144 -2.36 -9.72 -0.29
C THR A 144 -1.15 -10.25 0.47
N VAL A 145 -0.14 -10.69 -0.30
CA VAL A 145 1.20 -10.96 0.22
C VAL A 145 2.21 -10.14 -0.55
N LEU A 146 2.98 -9.32 0.17
CA LEU A 146 4.00 -8.47 -0.43
C LEU A 146 5.40 -9.00 -0.14
N MET A 147 6.30 -8.89 -1.11
CA MET A 147 7.74 -8.94 -0.82
C MET A 147 8.11 -7.69 -0.03
N HIS A 148 8.68 -7.88 1.16
CA HIS A 148 8.91 -6.82 2.12
C HIS A 148 10.26 -6.16 1.90
N CYS A 149 10.25 -4.80 1.84
CA CYS A 149 11.46 -4.00 2.00
C CYS A 149 12.49 -4.23 0.88
N MET A 150 12.11 -4.07 -0.38
CA MET A 150 13.06 -4.08 -1.49
C MET A 150 13.88 -2.80 -1.48
N THR A 151 15.21 -2.94 -1.62
CA THR A 151 16.19 -1.85 -1.44
C THR A 151 17.04 -1.58 -2.68
N THR A 152 16.95 -2.41 -3.72
CA THR A 152 17.71 -2.29 -4.97
C THR A 152 16.80 -2.27 -6.18
N GLY A 153 17.18 -1.54 -7.24
CA GLY A 153 16.41 -1.49 -8.49
C GLY A 153 16.47 -2.80 -9.29
N SER A 154 17.42 -3.68 -8.98
CA SER A 154 17.57 -5.00 -9.62
C SER A 154 16.57 -6.05 -9.09
N TRP A 155 15.77 -5.73 -8.06
CA TRP A 155 14.86 -6.68 -7.42
C TRP A 155 13.94 -7.45 -8.40
N PRO A 156 13.46 -6.88 -9.54
CA PRO A 156 12.58 -7.66 -10.43
C PRO A 156 13.30 -8.87 -11.05
N THR A 157 14.61 -8.78 -11.22
CA THR A 157 15.46 -9.89 -11.69
C THR A 157 15.88 -10.79 -10.55
N ASP A 158 16.43 -10.21 -9.48
CA ASP A 158 17.01 -10.94 -8.36
C ASP A 158 15.96 -11.77 -7.58
N MET A 159 14.74 -11.25 -7.51
CA MET A 159 13.64 -11.88 -6.77
C MET A 159 12.72 -12.73 -7.64
N ARG A 160 13.06 -12.96 -8.91
CA ARG A 160 12.23 -13.75 -9.83
C ARG A 160 11.81 -15.12 -9.25
N PRO A 161 12.72 -15.90 -8.63
CA PRO A 161 12.34 -17.19 -8.03
C PRO A 161 11.30 -17.06 -6.89
N VAL A 162 11.35 -15.98 -6.10
CA VAL A 162 10.36 -15.70 -5.06
C VAL A 162 9.03 -15.25 -5.67
N MET A 163 9.07 -14.42 -6.71
CA MET A 163 7.88 -14.00 -7.47
C MET A 163 7.15 -15.22 -8.04
N ASP A 164 7.86 -16.19 -8.62
CA ASP A 164 7.26 -17.42 -9.16
C ASP A 164 6.53 -18.25 -8.10
N VAL A 165 7.04 -18.30 -6.87
CA VAL A 165 6.36 -18.91 -5.72
C VAL A 165 5.08 -18.18 -5.34
N LEU A 166 5.13 -16.86 -5.32
CA LEU A 166 3.95 -16.03 -5.00
C LEU A 166 2.87 -16.16 -6.11
N ASP A 167 3.29 -16.23 -7.38
CA ASP A 167 2.38 -16.50 -8.51
C ASP A 167 1.72 -17.87 -8.39
N GLU A 168 2.48 -18.89 -8.00
CA GLU A 168 1.92 -20.22 -7.76
C GLU A 168 0.90 -20.21 -6.62
N ALA A 169 1.20 -19.50 -5.53
CA ALA A 169 0.27 -19.34 -4.41
C ALA A 169 -1.02 -18.63 -4.85
N LYS A 170 -0.90 -17.61 -5.72
CA LYS A 170 -2.05 -16.92 -6.31
C LYS A 170 -2.89 -17.84 -7.20
N ARG A 171 -2.26 -18.60 -8.09
CA ARG A 171 -2.96 -19.60 -8.94
C ARG A 171 -3.70 -20.65 -8.12
N ARG A 172 -3.15 -21.06 -6.97
CA ARG A 172 -3.77 -22.03 -6.05
C ARG A 172 -4.82 -21.40 -5.12
N GLY A 173 -5.12 -20.12 -5.24
CA GLY A 173 -6.07 -19.42 -4.37
C GLY A 173 -5.61 -19.24 -2.91
N ARG A 174 -4.31 -19.40 -2.62
CA ARG A 174 -3.75 -19.18 -1.29
C ARG A 174 -3.56 -17.68 -1.00
N VAL A 175 -3.35 -16.90 -2.07
CA VAL A 175 -3.18 -15.45 -2.06
C VAL A 175 -4.06 -14.88 -3.18
N ARG A 176 -4.73 -13.75 -2.96
CA ARG A 176 -5.56 -13.13 -4.00
C ARG A 176 -4.78 -12.16 -4.88
N ALA A 177 -3.86 -11.39 -4.30
CA ALA A 177 -2.99 -10.47 -5.04
C ALA A 177 -1.58 -10.43 -4.42
N VAL A 178 -0.59 -10.20 -5.26
CA VAL A 178 0.83 -10.16 -4.88
C VAL A 178 1.41 -8.78 -5.14
N GLY A 179 2.51 -8.47 -4.49
CA GLY A 179 3.12 -7.15 -4.69
C GLY A 179 4.37 -6.92 -3.85
N ILE A 180 4.63 -5.66 -3.56
CA ILE A 180 5.92 -5.24 -3.02
C ILE A 180 5.78 -4.02 -2.10
N SER A 181 6.68 -3.91 -1.13
CA SER A 181 7.02 -2.65 -0.47
C SER A 181 8.49 -2.32 -0.71
N CYS A 182 8.79 -1.06 -0.98
CA CYS A 182 10.14 -0.58 -1.27
C CYS A 182 10.69 0.28 -0.14
N HIS A 183 12.02 0.30 -0.03
CA HIS A 183 12.76 1.25 0.79
C HIS A 183 13.86 1.89 -0.07
N GLY A 184 13.49 2.96 -0.76
CA GLY A 184 14.32 3.74 -1.67
C GLY A 184 13.60 4.07 -2.98
N LEU A 185 14.05 5.15 -3.63
CA LEU A 185 13.45 5.64 -4.87
C LEU A 185 13.72 4.68 -6.04
N GLU A 186 14.94 4.12 -6.11
CA GLU A 186 15.35 3.21 -7.17
C GLU A 186 14.49 1.92 -7.23
N PRO A 187 14.30 1.15 -6.14
CA PRO A 187 13.42 -0.01 -6.16
C PRO A 187 11.94 0.37 -6.40
N LEU A 188 11.50 1.55 -5.98
CA LEU A 188 10.17 2.06 -6.26
C LEU A 188 9.99 2.34 -7.75
N ALA A 189 10.96 2.97 -8.39
CA ALA A 189 10.95 3.22 -9.85
C ALA A 189 10.97 1.90 -10.64
N ALA A 190 11.78 0.92 -10.21
CA ALA A 190 11.81 -0.40 -10.83
C ALA A 190 10.44 -1.10 -10.77
N SER A 191 9.67 -0.91 -9.69
CA SER A 191 8.34 -1.50 -9.57
C SER A 191 7.34 -0.93 -10.59
N VAL A 192 7.49 0.33 -11.03
CA VAL A 192 6.66 0.91 -12.11
C VAL A 192 6.80 0.13 -13.41
N ALA A 193 8.01 -0.34 -13.73
CA ALA A 193 8.30 -1.10 -14.95
C ALA A 193 7.92 -2.59 -14.85
N CYS A 194 7.79 -3.13 -13.64
CA CYS A 194 7.56 -4.56 -13.41
C CYS A 194 6.06 -4.90 -13.42
N ASP A 195 5.56 -5.53 -14.49
CA ASP A 195 4.13 -5.86 -14.65
C ASP A 195 3.62 -6.95 -13.70
N TRP A 196 4.51 -7.65 -13.01
CA TRP A 196 4.17 -8.62 -11.99
C TRP A 196 3.46 -8.02 -10.76
N VAL A 197 3.68 -6.73 -10.47
CA VAL A 197 3.15 -6.08 -9.28
C VAL A 197 1.65 -5.83 -9.41
N ASP A 198 0.81 -6.57 -8.68
CA ASP A 198 -0.62 -6.29 -8.52
C ASP A 198 -0.83 -5.11 -7.55
N VAL A 199 -0.04 -5.07 -6.45
CA VAL A 199 -0.21 -4.12 -5.34
C VAL A 199 1.13 -3.52 -4.92
N GLN A 200 1.20 -2.19 -4.86
CA GLN A 200 2.33 -1.43 -4.35
C GLN A 200 1.99 -0.81 -3.00
N LEU A 201 2.78 -1.10 -1.98
CA LEU A 201 2.74 -0.37 -0.71
C LEU A 201 3.84 0.67 -0.69
N VAL A 202 3.49 1.96 -0.60
CA VAL A 202 4.40 3.10 -0.76
C VAL A 202 4.36 4.04 0.44
N ARG A 203 5.51 4.59 0.81
CA ARG A 203 5.62 5.64 1.83
C ARG A 203 5.28 6.99 1.20
N ILE A 204 4.22 7.65 1.66
CA ILE A 204 3.71 8.88 1.04
C ILE A 204 3.13 9.86 2.06
N ASN A 205 3.65 11.08 2.08
CA ASN A 205 3.15 12.24 2.81
C ASN A 205 3.76 13.53 2.22
N PRO A 206 3.22 14.74 2.50
CA PRO A 206 3.74 15.99 1.92
C PRO A 206 5.04 16.48 2.54
N PHE A 207 5.50 15.86 3.63
CA PHE A 207 6.66 16.36 4.41
C PHE A 207 7.94 15.58 4.11
N GLY A 208 7.91 14.55 3.26
CA GLY A 208 9.05 13.68 3.00
C GLY A 208 9.44 12.81 4.22
N ALA A 209 8.61 12.77 5.27
CA ALA A 209 8.92 12.09 6.51
C ALA A 209 8.91 10.57 6.32
N LYS A 210 10.09 9.91 6.47
CA LYS A 210 10.26 8.48 6.27
C LYS A 210 9.82 7.97 4.88
N MET A 211 9.91 8.81 3.85
CA MET A 211 9.61 8.47 2.47
C MET A 211 10.80 7.85 1.73
N ASP A 212 10.55 7.34 0.53
CA ASP A 212 11.53 6.70 -0.35
C ASP A 212 12.33 7.70 -1.20
N GLY A 213 11.88 8.94 -1.24
CA GLY A 213 12.41 10.10 -1.92
C GLY A 213 11.61 11.32 -1.53
N LYS A 214 11.84 12.44 -2.18
CA LYS A 214 11.04 13.64 -1.97
C LYS A 214 9.61 13.43 -2.50
N PRO A 215 8.60 14.12 -1.95
CA PRO A 215 7.20 13.99 -2.41
C PRO A 215 7.05 14.19 -3.92
N GLU A 216 7.75 15.15 -4.50
CA GLU A 216 7.76 15.47 -5.92
C GLU A 216 8.41 14.39 -6.81
N GLU A 217 9.23 13.51 -6.25
CA GLU A 217 9.84 12.36 -6.93
C GLU A 217 8.95 11.12 -6.82
N VAL A 218 8.34 10.90 -5.65
CA VAL A 218 7.54 9.72 -5.35
C VAL A 218 6.14 9.80 -5.98
N ALA A 219 5.47 10.97 -5.91
CA ALA A 219 4.09 11.12 -6.38
C ALA A 219 3.91 10.78 -7.88
N PRO A 220 4.81 11.18 -8.81
CA PRO A 220 4.70 10.77 -10.21
C PRO A 220 4.82 9.25 -10.43
N LEU A 221 5.64 8.56 -9.64
CA LEU A 221 5.75 7.10 -9.73
C LEU A 221 4.46 6.41 -9.25
N VAL A 222 3.86 6.93 -8.18
CA VAL A 222 2.57 6.45 -7.68
C VAL A 222 1.46 6.66 -8.71
N GLN A 223 1.41 7.81 -9.36
CA GLN A 223 0.46 8.10 -10.45
C GLN A 223 0.62 7.12 -11.62
N GLN A 224 1.86 6.82 -12.03
CA GLN A 224 2.14 5.85 -13.10
C GLN A 224 1.68 4.43 -12.72
N MET A 225 1.91 4.00 -11.48
CA MET A 225 1.44 2.69 -10.99
C MET A 225 -0.08 2.62 -11.04
N HIS A 226 -0.75 3.66 -10.56
CA HIS A 226 -2.21 3.75 -10.57
C HIS A 226 -2.76 3.73 -12.01
N ALA A 227 -2.18 4.52 -12.92
CA ALA A 227 -2.57 4.55 -14.34
C ALA A 227 -2.43 3.18 -15.03
N LYS A 228 -1.49 2.34 -14.57
CA LYS A 228 -1.35 0.94 -15.01
C LYS A 228 -2.40 0.00 -14.39
N GLY A 229 -3.30 0.51 -13.55
CA GLY A 229 -4.35 -0.25 -12.86
C GLY A 229 -3.85 -1.09 -11.70
N ARG A 230 -2.69 -0.79 -11.13
CA ARG A 230 -2.21 -1.45 -9.93
C ARG A 230 -2.89 -0.92 -8.69
N GLY A 231 -3.06 -1.77 -7.69
CA GLY A 231 -3.48 -1.34 -6.37
C GLY A 231 -2.37 -0.54 -5.69
N VAL A 232 -2.68 0.68 -5.26
CA VAL A 232 -1.73 1.54 -4.55
C VAL A 232 -2.19 1.73 -3.12
N LEU A 233 -1.37 1.24 -2.20
CA LEU A 233 -1.57 1.38 -0.76
C LEU A 233 -0.54 2.35 -0.18
N GLY A 234 -1.00 3.35 0.55
CA GLY A 234 -0.14 4.31 1.24
C GLY A 234 0.26 3.84 2.64
N MET A 235 1.47 4.13 3.06
CA MET A 235 1.93 4.01 4.45
C MET A 235 2.74 5.24 4.85
N LYS A 236 3.06 5.37 6.14
CA LYS A 236 3.78 6.54 6.69
C LYS A 236 3.05 7.86 6.43
N ILE A 237 1.72 7.83 6.38
CA ILE A 237 0.87 9.01 6.16
C ILE A 237 1.14 10.09 7.21
N PHE A 238 1.35 9.69 8.46
CA PHE A 238 1.75 10.57 9.56
C PHE A 238 3.25 10.48 9.91
N GLY A 239 4.10 10.16 8.92
CA GLY A 239 5.48 9.80 9.21
C GLY A 239 5.54 8.56 10.08
N GLU A 240 6.49 8.52 11.03
CA GLU A 240 6.55 7.44 12.02
C GLU A 240 6.15 7.91 13.42
N ASP A 241 6.35 9.21 13.68
CA ASP A 241 6.18 9.84 15.00
C ASP A 241 4.87 10.65 15.11
N GLY A 242 3.92 10.45 14.18
CA GLY A 242 2.58 11.04 14.20
C GLY A 242 2.49 12.50 13.73
N LEU A 243 3.56 13.06 13.12
CA LEU A 243 3.66 14.46 12.63
C LEU A 243 3.42 15.55 13.70
N GLY A 244 3.30 15.18 14.97
CA GLY A 244 3.25 16.09 16.12
C GLY A 244 1.94 16.85 16.32
N SER A 245 1.29 17.44 15.28
CA SER A 245 0.06 18.22 15.45
C SER A 245 -1.11 17.73 14.58
N ARG A 246 -2.33 18.05 15.03
CA ARG A 246 -3.58 17.75 14.32
C ARG A 246 -3.60 18.41 12.93
N GLU A 247 -3.10 19.64 12.82
CA GLU A 247 -3.05 20.39 11.56
C GLU A 247 -2.14 19.72 10.54
N LYS A 248 -0.97 19.25 10.94
CA LYS A 248 -0.05 18.51 10.05
C LYS A 248 -0.64 17.17 9.62
N ARG A 249 -1.35 16.47 10.52
CA ARG A 249 -2.05 15.22 10.17
C ARG A 249 -3.16 15.49 9.16
N LEU A 250 -3.95 16.55 9.34
CA LEU A 250 -4.97 16.97 8.37
C LEU A 250 -4.34 17.35 7.01
N GLN A 251 -3.24 18.10 7.01
CA GLN A 251 -2.51 18.46 5.79
C GLN A 251 -2.02 17.21 5.05
N SER A 252 -1.50 16.22 5.77
CA SER A 252 -1.05 14.96 5.17
C SER A 252 -2.21 14.20 4.54
N LEU A 253 -3.35 14.10 5.22
CA LEU A 253 -4.53 13.43 4.67
C LEU A 253 -5.07 14.16 3.43
N LYS A 254 -5.16 15.50 3.46
CA LYS A 254 -5.54 16.30 2.28
C LYS A 254 -4.63 16.03 1.09
N TYR A 255 -3.31 15.99 1.31
CA TYR A 255 -2.34 15.69 0.27
C TYR A 255 -2.55 14.29 -0.32
N VAL A 256 -2.56 13.26 0.52
CA VAL A 256 -2.65 11.86 0.05
C VAL A 256 -3.98 11.58 -0.66
N LEU A 257 -5.09 12.05 -0.12
CA LEU A 257 -6.42 11.92 -0.73
C LEU A 257 -6.54 12.76 -2.01
N GLY A 258 -5.93 13.95 -2.03
CA GLY A 258 -5.92 14.85 -3.18
C GLY A 258 -5.08 14.36 -4.36
N LEU A 259 -4.13 13.42 -4.15
CA LEU A 259 -3.38 12.79 -5.26
C LEU A 259 -4.28 11.97 -6.19
N GLY A 260 -5.41 11.46 -5.72
CA GLY A 260 -6.36 10.66 -6.51
C GLY A 260 -5.84 9.31 -7.01
N CYS A 261 -4.61 8.94 -6.66
CA CYS A 261 -3.92 7.74 -7.13
C CYS A 261 -3.47 6.78 -6.01
N VAL A 262 -3.82 7.06 -4.77
CA VAL A 262 -3.66 6.17 -3.62
C VAL A 262 -5.03 5.57 -3.32
N ASP A 263 -5.17 4.24 -3.45
CA ASP A 263 -6.47 3.57 -3.28
C ASP A 263 -6.91 3.52 -1.82
N ALA A 264 -5.98 3.14 -0.95
CA ALA A 264 -6.17 3.08 0.49
C ALA A 264 -4.83 3.32 1.19
N PHE A 265 -4.85 3.50 2.50
CA PHE A 265 -3.63 3.68 3.28
C PHE A 265 -3.76 3.10 4.68
N THR A 266 -2.61 2.78 5.29
CA THR A 266 -2.54 2.18 6.61
C THR A 266 -1.86 3.12 7.61
N ILE A 267 -2.42 3.19 8.82
CA ILE A 267 -1.87 3.94 9.96
C ILE A 267 -1.85 3.03 11.18
N GLY A 268 -0.75 3.04 11.92
CA GLY A 268 -0.67 2.37 13.23
C GLY A 268 -1.15 3.29 14.33
N PHE A 269 -2.05 2.80 15.17
CA PHE A 269 -2.67 3.54 16.26
C PHE A 269 -2.18 3.06 17.61
N ARG A 270 -2.08 3.97 18.58
CA ARG A 270 -1.76 3.68 19.99
C ARG A 270 -3.00 3.63 20.87
N SER A 271 -4.12 4.17 20.38
CA SER A 271 -5.37 4.24 21.14
C SER A 271 -6.58 4.31 20.23
N ILE A 272 -7.75 4.03 20.77
CA ILE A 272 -9.06 4.23 20.13
C ILE A 272 -9.26 5.70 19.76
N GLN A 273 -8.83 6.62 20.62
CA GLN A 273 -8.94 8.06 20.38
C GLN A 273 -8.17 8.49 19.12
N GLU A 274 -6.95 7.97 18.92
CA GLU A 274 -6.18 8.27 17.71
C GLU A 274 -6.86 7.75 16.44
N LEU A 275 -7.49 6.58 16.50
CA LEU A 275 -8.27 6.02 15.41
C LEU A 275 -9.49 6.88 15.10
N ASP A 276 -10.30 7.22 16.11
CA ASP A 276 -11.50 8.05 15.94
C ASP A 276 -11.15 9.45 15.44
N GLU A 277 -10.11 10.10 15.98
CA GLU A 277 -9.61 11.38 15.48
C GLU A 277 -9.20 11.28 14.01
N THR A 278 -8.56 10.19 13.60
CA THR A 278 -8.14 10.01 12.22
C THR A 278 -9.35 9.87 11.29
N LEU A 279 -10.40 9.18 11.71
CA LEU A 279 -11.66 9.11 10.95
C LEU A 279 -12.28 10.50 10.76
N GLU A 280 -12.33 11.31 11.82
CA GLU A 280 -12.79 12.70 11.73
C GLU A 280 -11.93 13.55 10.78
N LEU A 281 -10.61 13.41 10.86
CA LEU A 281 -9.68 14.14 9.99
C LEU A 281 -9.83 13.76 8.51
N ILE A 282 -10.14 12.50 8.20
CA ILE A 282 -10.44 12.07 6.82
C ILE A 282 -11.71 12.77 6.33
N GLU A 283 -12.78 12.81 7.13
CA GLU A 283 -14.00 13.52 6.76
C GLU A 283 -13.78 15.03 6.54
N LEU A 284 -12.91 15.64 7.35
CA LEU A 284 -12.53 17.05 7.17
C LEU A 284 -11.67 17.26 5.92
N ALA A 285 -10.76 16.33 5.62
CA ALA A 285 -9.90 16.40 4.45
C ALA A 285 -10.67 16.29 3.12
N THR A 286 -11.81 15.62 3.12
CA THR A 286 -12.64 15.37 1.93
C THR A 286 -13.76 16.40 1.73
N LYS A 287 -14.03 17.27 2.70
CA LYS A 287 -15.03 18.35 2.61
C LYS A 287 -14.48 19.67 2.03
N ALA A 288 -13.18 19.74 1.75
CA ALA A 288 -12.50 20.98 1.38
C ALA A 288 -12.38 21.11 -0.18
#